data_274f3100319b443f31de06c5c1caf95f
#
_entry.id   274f3100319b443f31de06c5c1caf95f
#
_cell.length_a   1.000
_cell.length_b   1.000
_cell.length_c   1.000
_cell.angle_alpha   90.00
_cell.angle_beta   90.00
_cell.angle_gamma   90.00
#
_symmetry.space_group_name_H-M   'P 1'
#
loop_
_entity.id
_entity.type
_entity.pdbx_description
1 polymer ?
#
loop_
_entity_poly.entity_id
_entity_poly.type
_entity_poly.pdbx_seq_one_letter_code
_entity_poly.pdbx_strand_id
1 'polypeptide(L)'
;MAQLSLQHIQKIYDNQVHVVKDFNLEIADKEFIVFVGPSGCGKSTTLRMIAGLEEISGGDLLIDGKRMNDVPAKARNIAMVFQNYALYPHMTVYDNMAFGLKMQKIAKEVIDERVNWAAKILGLREYLKRKPGALSGGQRQRVALGRAIVREAGVFLMDEPLSNLDAKLRVQMRAEISKLHQKLNTTMIYVTHDQTEAMTMATRIVIMKDGIVQQVGAPKTVYNQPANMFVAGFIGSPAMNFIRGTIDGDKFVTETLKLTIPEEKLAVLKTQGSLHKPIVMGIRPEDIHPDAQEENNISAKISVAELTGAEFMLYTTVGGHELVVRAGALNDYHAGENITIHFDMTKCHFFDAETEIAIR
;
A
#
# COMPACT_ATOMS: atom_id res chain seq x y z
N MET A 1 16.08 11.20 -16.63
CA MET A 1 14.87 10.38 -16.57
C MET A 1 15.27 9.06 -15.99
N ALA A 2 14.51 8.50 -15.07
CA ALA A 2 14.97 7.28 -14.40
C ALA A 2 13.86 6.22 -14.44
N GLN A 3 13.96 5.32 -15.43
CA GLN A 3 13.17 4.09 -15.42
C GLN A 3 13.96 2.97 -14.76
N LEU A 4 13.26 2.07 -14.06
CA LEU A 4 13.88 0.91 -13.44
C LEU A 4 13.25 -0.38 -13.98
N SER A 5 14.10 -1.41 -14.17
CA SER A 5 13.66 -2.76 -14.47
C SER A 5 14.27 -3.72 -13.44
N LEU A 6 13.41 -4.41 -12.74
CA LEU A 6 13.76 -5.47 -11.80
C LEU A 6 13.39 -6.79 -12.47
N GLN A 7 14.38 -7.62 -12.79
CA GLN A 7 14.21 -8.86 -13.56
C GLN A 7 14.65 -10.04 -12.71
N HIS A 8 13.70 -10.87 -12.30
CA HIS A 8 13.94 -12.07 -11.50
C HIS A 8 14.76 -11.82 -10.23
N ILE A 9 14.59 -10.65 -9.61
CA ILE A 9 15.36 -10.26 -8.42
C ILE A 9 15.08 -11.22 -7.28
N GLN A 10 16.17 -11.73 -6.69
CA GLN A 10 16.15 -12.64 -5.55
C GLN A 10 17.07 -12.16 -4.44
N LYS A 11 16.66 -12.41 -3.19
CA LYS A 11 17.50 -12.26 -2.01
C LYS A 11 17.46 -13.50 -1.17
N ILE A 12 18.62 -14.10 -0.99
CA ILE A 12 18.86 -15.27 -0.15
C ILE A 12 19.94 -14.88 0.87
N TYR A 13 19.66 -15.06 2.15
CA TYR A 13 20.64 -14.87 3.23
C TYR A 13 21.37 -16.18 3.55
N ASP A 14 22.47 -16.10 4.27
CA ASP A 14 23.42 -17.20 4.57
C ASP A 14 22.76 -18.47 5.11
N ASN A 15 21.61 -18.37 5.76
CA ASN A 15 20.82 -19.51 6.26
C ASN A 15 19.83 -20.08 5.23
N GLN A 16 20.04 -19.84 3.94
CA GLN A 16 19.13 -20.21 2.85
C GLN A 16 17.70 -19.65 3.00
N VAL A 17 17.56 -18.55 3.76
CA VAL A 17 16.26 -17.87 3.91
C VAL A 17 16.01 -17.02 2.67
N HIS A 18 15.05 -17.44 1.84
CA HIS A 18 14.60 -16.69 0.66
C HIS A 18 13.63 -15.59 1.08
N VAL A 19 14.14 -14.37 1.22
CA VAL A 19 13.35 -13.20 1.62
C VAL A 19 12.66 -12.54 0.41
N VAL A 20 13.30 -12.55 -0.77
CA VAL A 20 12.71 -12.14 -2.05
C VAL A 20 12.93 -13.26 -3.03
N LYS A 21 11.86 -13.79 -3.64
CA LYS A 21 11.92 -15.07 -4.37
C LYS A 21 11.99 -14.94 -5.88
N ASP A 22 11.24 -14.07 -6.48
CA ASP A 22 11.22 -13.82 -7.92
C ASP A 22 10.50 -12.48 -8.18
N PHE A 23 11.19 -11.39 -7.90
CA PHE A 23 10.58 -10.08 -7.99
C PHE A 23 10.81 -9.49 -9.38
N ASN A 24 9.71 -9.31 -10.12
CA ASN A 24 9.69 -8.75 -11.45
C ASN A 24 8.87 -7.46 -11.46
N LEU A 25 9.44 -6.33 -11.92
CA LEU A 25 8.75 -5.05 -11.99
C LEU A 25 9.43 -4.10 -12.97
N GLU A 26 8.65 -3.56 -13.89
CA GLU A 26 9.04 -2.42 -14.71
C GLU A 26 8.45 -1.14 -14.11
N ILE A 27 9.30 -0.14 -13.88
CA ILE A 27 8.91 1.16 -13.33
C ILE A 27 9.24 2.22 -14.38
N ALA A 28 8.23 2.92 -14.86
CA ALA A 28 8.40 4.00 -15.81
C ALA A 28 8.97 5.25 -15.14
N ASP A 29 9.56 6.13 -15.95
CA ASP A 29 10.01 7.45 -15.47
C ASP A 29 8.84 8.23 -14.84
N LYS A 30 9.11 8.86 -13.70
CA LYS A 30 8.15 9.68 -12.94
C LYS A 30 7.00 8.91 -12.27
N GLU A 31 7.04 7.61 -12.22
CA GLU A 31 6.06 6.85 -11.45
C GLU A 31 6.26 7.00 -9.94
N PHE A 32 5.16 6.96 -9.20
CA PHE A 32 5.17 6.81 -7.75
C PHE A 32 4.70 5.38 -7.39
N ILE A 33 5.67 4.50 -7.19
CA ILE A 33 5.44 3.10 -6.84
C ILE A 33 5.41 2.95 -5.32
N VAL A 34 4.41 2.24 -4.80
CA VAL A 34 4.34 1.91 -3.37
C VAL A 34 4.39 0.39 -3.20
N PHE A 35 5.40 -0.10 -2.46
CA PHE A 35 5.46 -1.49 -1.99
C PHE A 35 4.70 -1.60 -0.68
N VAL A 36 3.71 -2.46 -0.63
CA VAL A 36 2.88 -2.69 0.56
C VAL A 36 2.72 -4.18 0.83
N GLY A 37 2.54 -4.54 2.10
CA GLY A 37 2.37 -5.92 2.53
C GLY A 37 2.70 -6.11 4.01
N PRO A 38 2.50 -7.31 4.57
CA PRO A 38 2.81 -7.62 5.95
C PRO A 38 4.28 -7.41 6.32
N SER A 39 4.58 -7.31 7.60
CA SER A 39 5.96 -7.24 8.08
C SER A 39 6.74 -8.49 7.66
N GLY A 40 8.00 -8.30 7.27
CA GLY A 40 8.87 -9.41 6.86
C GLY A 40 8.67 -9.93 5.42
N CYS A 41 7.74 -9.41 4.62
CA CYS A 41 7.50 -9.90 3.25
C CYS A 41 8.53 -9.45 2.19
N GLY A 42 9.63 -8.78 2.57
CA GLY A 42 10.74 -8.45 1.66
C GLY A 42 10.75 -7.01 1.11
N LYS A 43 9.80 -6.13 1.45
CA LYS A 43 9.70 -4.74 0.93
C LYS A 43 10.97 -3.91 1.14
N SER A 44 11.38 -3.73 2.39
CA SER A 44 12.59 -2.94 2.73
C SER A 44 13.85 -3.59 2.19
N THR A 45 13.90 -4.92 2.13
CA THR A 45 15.01 -5.65 1.51
C THR A 45 15.11 -5.33 0.03
N THR A 46 13.97 -5.37 -0.70
CA THR A 46 13.92 -5.00 -2.12
C THR A 46 14.33 -3.54 -2.32
N LEU A 47 13.83 -2.63 -1.48
CA LEU A 47 14.20 -1.21 -1.54
C LEU A 47 15.72 -1.02 -1.32
N ARG A 48 16.32 -1.74 -0.36
CA ARG A 48 17.75 -1.66 -0.07
C ARG A 48 18.61 -2.28 -1.18
N MET A 49 18.14 -3.33 -1.86
CA MET A 49 18.78 -3.86 -3.06
C MET A 49 18.80 -2.82 -4.19
N ILE A 50 17.70 -2.10 -4.41
CA ILE A 50 17.65 -0.98 -5.38
C ILE A 50 18.65 0.12 -4.99
N ALA A 51 18.72 0.45 -3.71
CA ALA A 51 19.65 1.46 -3.19
C ALA A 51 21.14 1.05 -3.28
N GLY A 52 21.45 -0.25 -3.45
CA GLY A 52 22.82 -0.79 -3.36
C GLY A 52 23.34 -0.86 -1.93
N LEU A 53 22.44 -0.95 -0.95
CA LEU A 53 22.72 -1.16 0.47
C LEU A 53 22.58 -2.63 0.88
N GLU A 54 22.04 -3.45 -0.01
CA GLU A 54 21.90 -4.88 0.13
C GLU A 54 22.28 -5.54 -1.21
N GLU A 55 22.99 -6.65 -1.16
CA GLU A 55 23.41 -7.39 -2.35
C GLU A 55 22.24 -8.17 -2.96
N ILE A 56 22.17 -8.21 -4.28
CA ILE A 56 21.23 -9.01 -5.05
C ILE A 56 21.80 -10.41 -5.19
N SER A 57 21.08 -11.46 -4.75
CA SER A 57 21.52 -12.85 -4.84
C SER A 57 21.28 -13.46 -6.21
N GLY A 58 20.30 -12.97 -6.97
CA GLY A 58 19.97 -13.44 -8.32
C GLY A 58 19.11 -12.42 -9.06
N GLY A 59 19.08 -12.51 -10.38
CA GLY A 59 18.39 -11.57 -11.24
C GLY A 59 19.17 -10.29 -11.50
N ASP A 60 18.58 -9.36 -12.25
CA ASP A 60 19.22 -8.13 -12.68
C ASP A 60 18.38 -6.88 -12.35
N LEU A 61 19.03 -5.89 -11.76
CA LEU A 61 18.51 -4.54 -11.58
C LEU A 61 19.09 -3.62 -12.63
N LEU A 62 18.24 -3.01 -13.45
CA LEU A 62 18.64 -1.99 -14.42
C LEU A 62 18.04 -0.62 -14.02
N ILE A 63 18.85 0.43 -14.18
CA ILE A 63 18.40 1.83 -14.10
C ILE A 63 18.83 2.49 -15.41
N ASP A 64 17.87 3.04 -16.16
CA ASP A 64 18.09 3.59 -17.51
C ASP A 64 18.82 2.61 -18.45
N GLY A 65 18.42 1.32 -18.38
CA GLY A 65 19.01 0.23 -19.17
C GLY A 65 20.41 -0.23 -18.73
N LYS A 66 20.99 0.39 -17.69
CA LYS A 66 22.30 0.01 -17.18
C LYS A 66 22.17 -0.91 -15.96
N ARG A 67 22.86 -2.05 -15.99
CA ARG A 67 22.89 -3.00 -14.87
C ARG A 67 23.55 -2.39 -13.63
N MET A 68 22.89 -2.50 -12.49
CA MET A 68 23.27 -1.85 -11.23
C MET A 68 23.75 -2.81 -10.14
N ASN A 69 23.69 -4.13 -10.34
CA ASN A 69 23.98 -5.11 -9.29
C ASN A 69 25.33 -4.83 -8.58
N ASP A 70 26.37 -4.56 -9.33
CA ASP A 70 27.73 -4.37 -8.85
C ASP A 70 28.11 -2.87 -8.65
N VAL A 71 27.15 -1.96 -8.89
CA VAL A 71 27.37 -0.52 -8.75
C VAL A 71 27.14 -0.12 -7.29
N PRO A 72 28.12 0.49 -6.60
CA PRO A 72 27.96 0.88 -5.20
C PRO A 72 26.92 1.99 -5.05
N ALA A 73 26.22 2.04 -3.92
CA ALA A 73 25.11 2.97 -3.61
C ALA A 73 25.40 4.44 -3.96
N LYS A 74 26.63 4.91 -3.67
CA LYS A 74 27.05 6.29 -3.95
C LYS A 74 27.06 6.68 -5.43
N ALA A 75 27.11 5.68 -6.33
CA ALA A 75 27.21 5.87 -7.77
C ALA A 75 25.88 5.62 -8.51
N ARG A 76 24.80 5.22 -7.81
CA ARG A 76 23.49 4.89 -8.43
C ARG A 76 22.59 6.09 -8.71
N ASN A 77 23.00 7.31 -8.39
CA ASN A 77 22.17 8.53 -8.52
C ASN A 77 20.80 8.40 -7.84
N ILE A 78 20.78 7.84 -6.64
CA ILE A 78 19.60 7.59 -5.80
C ILE A 78 19.69 8.44 -4.53
N ALA A 79 18.53 8.94 -4.07
CA ALA A 79 18.37 9.51 -2.74
C ALA A 79 17.46 8.61 -1.90
N MET A 80 17.81 8.38 -0.63
CA MET A 80 17.03 7.52 0.26
C MET A 80 16.68 8.24 1.56
N VAL A 81 15.41 8.07 1.98
CA VAL A 81 14.89 8.47 3.30
C VAL A 81 14.65 7.19 4.10
N PHE A 82 15.29 7.12 5.27
CA PHE A 82 15.20 5.97 6.17
C PHE A 82 14.06 6.13 7.18
N GLN A 83 13.56 5.03 7.71
CA GLN A 83 12.50 4.98 8.71
C GLN A 83 12.81 5.80 9.96
N ASN A 84 14.05 5.81 10.42
CA ASN A 84 14.52 6.57 11.59
C ASN A 84 15.05 7.97 11.24
N TYR A 85 14.79 8.43 9.99
CA TYR A 85 15.26 9.72 9.43
C TYR A 85 16.79 9.83 9.29
N ALA A 86 17.57 9.11 10.07
CA ALA A 86 19.04 9.09 10.10
C ALA A 86 19.68 10.50 10.05
N LEU A 87 19.12 11.45 10.82
CA LEU A 87 19.65 12.81 10.91
C LEU A 87 20.91 12.84 11.78
N TYR A 88 21.86 13.68 11.42
CA TYR A 88 23.06 13.95 12.22
C TYR A 88 22.69 14.85 13.40
N PRO A 89 22.68 14.37 14.66
CA PRO A 89 22.11 15.09 15.79
C PRO A 89 22.91 16.35 16.18
N HIS A 90 24.19 16.38 15.88
CA HIS A 90 25.11 17.48 16.18
C HIS A 90 25.07 18.61 15.14
N MET A 91 24.53 18.34 13.93
CA MET A 91 24.42 19.28 12.83
C MET A 91 23.11 20.06 12.88
N THR A 92 23.13 21.29 12.35
CA THR A 92 21.91 22.07 12.14
C THR A 92 21.03 21.45 11.04
N VAL A 93 19.77 21.93 10.88
CA VAL A 93 18.90 21.56 9.75
C VAL A 93 19.59 21.87 8.43
N TYR A 94 20.16 23.08 8.31
CA TYR A 94 20.92 23.48 7.13
C TYR A 94 22.07 22.49 6.84
N ASP A 95 22.91 22.18 7.85
CA ASP A 95 24.06 21.31 7.67
C ASP A 95 23.64 19.87 7.35
N ASN A 96 22.54 19.36 7.94
CA ASN A 96 21.98 18.07 7.59
C ASN A 96 21.60 17.99 6.10
N MET A 97 20.94 19.03 5.59
CA MET A 97 20.55 19.11 4.17
C MET A 97 21.76 19.29 3.27
N ALA A 98 22.69 20.14 3.64
CA ALA A 98 23.88 20.48 2.85
C ALA A 98 24.95 19.37 2.84
N PHE A 99 24.92 18.43 3.79
CA PHE A 99 26.03 17.49 4.03
C PHE A 99 26.44 16.72 2.77
N GLY A 100 25.49 16.14 2.07
CA GLY A 100 25.78 15.35 0.85
C GLY A 100 26.44 16.20 -0.26
N LEU A 101 25.98 17.44 -0.43
CA LEU A 101 26.51 18.36 -1.42
C LEU A 101 27.93 18.84 -1.05
N LYS A 102 28.18 19.08 0.25
CA LYS A 102 29.52 19.41 0.76
C LYS A 102 30.52 18.27 0.49
N MET A 103 30.11 17.02 0.69
CA MET A 103 30.96 15.85 0.40
C MET A 103 31.26 15.70 -1.10
N GLN A 104 30.36 16.16 -1.96
CA GLN A 104 30.57 16.21 -3.42
C GLN A 104 31.38 17.44 -3.86
N LYS A 105 31.84 18.28 -2.91
CA LYS A 105 32.58 19.51 -3.17
C LYS A 105 31.85 20.51 -4.08
N ILE A 106 30.51 20.55 -3.98
CA ILE A 106 29.69 21.54 -4.70
C ILE A 106 29.98 22.94 -4.13
N ALA A 107 29.97 23.95 -5.00
CA ALA A 107 30.19 25.34 -4.61
C ALA A 107 29.15 25.81 -3.57
N LYS A 108 29.59 26.64 -2.62
CA LYS A 108 28.77 27.06 -1.47
C LYS A 108 27.50 27.79 -1.93
N GLU A 109 27.61 28.60 -2.95
CA GLU A 109 26.50 29.37 -3.52
C GLU A 109 25.38 28.45 -4.04
N VAL A 110 25.76 27.37 -4.73
CA VAL A 110 24.81 26.33 -5.22
C VAL A 110 24.21 25.55 -4.06
N ILE A 111 25.00 25.23 -3.02
CA ILE A 111 24.48 24.57 -1.80
C ILE A 111 23.43 25.47 -1.14
N ASP A 112 23.75 26.76 -0.95
CA ASP A 112 22.84 27.73 -0.33
C ASP A 112 21.54 27.88 -1.13
N GLU A 113 21.61 27.94 -2.45
CA GLU A 113 20.45 28.00 -3.33
C GLU A 113 19.56 26.75 -3.17
N ARG A 114 20.14 25.54 -3.29
CA ARG A 114 19.39 24.26 -3.21
C ARG A 114 18.80 24.04 -1.82
N VAL A 115 19.53 24.33 -0.74
CA VAL A 115 19.03 24.17 0.62
C VAL A 115 17.89 25.16 0.89
N ASN A 116 18.03 26.44 0.48
CA ASN A 116 16.96 27.43 0.65
C ASN A 116 15.72 27.09 -0.17
N TRP A 117 15.90 26.59 -1.39
CA TRP A 117 14.80 26.12 -2.25
C TRP A 117 14.06 24.94 -1.58
N ALA A 118 14.77 23.90 -1.13
CA ALA A 118 14.16 22.76 -0.44
C ALA A 118 13.49 23.17 0.87
N ALA A 119 14.14 24.05 1.67
CA ALA A 119 13.58 24.57 2.90
C ALA A 119 12.30 25.39 2.66
N LYS A 120 12.20 26.10 1.53
CA LYS A 120 10.97 26.82 1.14
C LYS A 120 9.84 25.84 0.85
N ILE A 121 10.11 24.77 0.09
CA ILE A 121 9.12 23.74 -0.28
C ILE A 121 8.57 23.04 0.95
N LEU A 122 9.46 22.72 1.91
CA LEU A 122 9.15 21.90 3.08
C LEU A 122 8.74 22.73 4.32
N GLY A 123 8.65 24.07 4.19
CA GLY A 123 8.32 24.93 5.34
C GLY A 123 9.37 24.89 6.45
N LEU A 124 10.66 24.80 6.11
CA LEU A 124 11.77 24.66 7.07
C LEU A 124 12.63 25.91 7.24
N ARG A 125 12.33 27.02 6.55
CA ARG A 125 13.18 28.21 6.55
C ARG A 125 13.52 28.72 7.96
N GLU A 126 12.52 28.78 8.85
CA GLU A 126 12.68 29.26 10.23
C GLU A 126 13.49 28.31 11.12
N TYR A 127 13.64 27.05 10.69
CA TYR A 127 14.30 25.99 11.44
C TYR A 127 15.72 25.71 10.99
N LEU A 128 16.24 26.34 9.93
CA LEU A 128 17.54 26.04 9.32
C LEU A 128 18.70 26.06 10.32
N LYS A 129 18.64 26.94 11.32
CA LYS A 129 19.67 27.06 12.35
C LYS A 129 19.48 26.13 13.56
N ARG A 130 18.34 25.42 13.66
CA ARG A 130 18.06 24.51 14.78
C ARG A 130 18.74 23.16 14.57
N LYS A 131 18.95 22.44 15.66
CA LYS A 131 19.40 21.02 15.65
C LYS A 131 18.21 20.09 15.73
N PRO A 132 18.35 18.80 15.30
CA PRO A 132 17.25 17.82 15.29
C PRO A 132 16.55 17.63 16.65
N GLY A 133 17.27 17.74 17.77
CA GLY A 133 16.68 17.63 19.11
C GLY A 133 15.66 18.73 19.46
N ALA A 134 15.70 19.90 18.76
CA ALA A 134 14.77 21.00 18.96
C ALA A 134 13.61 21.00 17.94
N LEU A 135 13.36 19.85 17.28
CA LEU A 135 12.35 19.70 16.24
C LEU A 135 11.28 18.66 16.63
N SER A 136 10.03 18.89 16.17
CA SER A 136 8.99 17.87 16.24
C SER A 136 9.28 16.67 15.30
N GLY A 137 8.57 15.56 15.46
CA GLY A 137 8.70 14.38 14.58
C GLY A 137 8.54 14.73 13.10
N GLY A 138 7.47 15.45 12.75
CA GLY A 138 7.23 15.89 11.37
C GLY A 138 8.26 16.88 10.84
N GLN A 139 8.81 17.75 11.69
CA GLN A 139 9.90 18.62 11.28
C GLN A 139 11.17 17.82 10.99
N ARG A 140 11.52 16.83 11.84
CA ARG A 140 12.65 15.93 11.56
C ARG A 140 12.48 15.17 10.26
N GLN A 141 11.28 14.67 9.99
CA GLN A 141 10.98 14.00 8.73
C GLN A 141 11.15 14.94 7.53
N ARG A 142 10.62 16.16 7.58
CA ARG A 142 10.82 17.16 6.52
C ARG A 142 12.31 17.46 6.29
N VAL A 143 13.11 17.48 7.34
CA VAL A 143 14.59 17.62 7.20
C VAL A 143 15.19 16.44 6.46
N ALA A 144 14.76 15.20 6.74
CA ALA A 144 15.21 14.02 6.02
C ALA A 144 14.81 14.04 4.53
N LEU A 145 13.57 14.46 4.24
CA LEU A 145 13.12 14.71 2.86
C LEU A 145 13.96 15.80 2.20
N GLY A 146 14.23 16.92 2.90
CA GLY A 146 15.06 18.01 2.42
C GLY A 146 16.48 17.56 2.05
N ARG A 147 17.07 16.71 2.89
CA ARG A 147 18.39 16.09 2.62
C ARG A 147 18.39 15.24 1.35
N ALA A 148 17.28 14.58 1.05
CA ALA A 148 17.12 13.79 -0.17
C ALA A 148 16.93 14.70 -1.40
N ILE A 149 16.06 15.70 -1.31
CA ILE A 149 15.67 16.59 -2.44
C ILE A 149 16.84 17.41 -2.96
N VAL A 150 17.67 17.96 -2.08
CA VAL A 150 18.81 18.81 -2.48
C VAL A 150 19.82 18.11 -3.40
N ARG A 151 19.78 16.77 -3.44
CA ARG A 151 20.70 15.96 -4.28
C ARG A 151 20.26 15.89 -5.76
N GLU A 152 19.03 16.26 -6.07
CA GLU A 152 18.48 16.14 -7.44
C GLU A 152 18.68 14.74 -8.04
N ALA A 153 18.43 13.72 -7.24
CA ALA A 153 18.58 12.33 -7.65
C ALA A 153 17.51 11.93 -8.69
N GLY A 154 17.87 11.01 -9.58
CA GLY A 154 16.93 10.46 -10.57
C GLY A 154 15.85 9.59 -9.93
N VAL A 155 16.15 8.94 -8.81
CA VAL A 155 15.23 8.05 -8.09
C VAL A 155 15.21 8.40 -6.60
N PHE A 156 14.02 8.51 -6.03
CA PHE A 156 13.80 8.69 -4.60
C PHE A 156 13.26 7.40 -3.97
N LEU A 157 13.95 6.91 -2.94
CA LEU A 157 13.56 5.75 -2.16
C LEU A 157 13.14 6.18 -0.76
N MET A 158 12.03 5.65 -0.25
CA MET A 158 11.50 5.96 1.08
C MET A 158 11.14 4.67 1.81
N ASP A 159 11.88 4.36 2.89
CA ASP A 159 11.68 3.17 3.73
C ASP A 159 10.84 3.55 4.96
N GLU A 160 9.53 3.29 4.91
CA GLU A 160 8.54 3.56 5.96
C GLU A 160 8.65 4.96 6.61
N PRO A 161 8.71 6.06 5.85
CA PRO A 161 9.07 7.36 6.40
C PRO A 161 8.01 7.95 7.35
N LEU A 162 6.77 7.44 7.34
CA LEU A 162 5.66 7.95 8.16
C LEU A 162 5.36 7.10 9.41
N SER A 163 6.02 5.94 9.58
CA SER A 163 5.70 4.97 10.64
C SER A 163 5.81 5.55 12.07
N ASN A 164 6.72 6.49 12.29
CA ASN A 164 6.98 7.10 13.60
C ASN A 164 6.19 8.38 13.89
N LEU A 165 5.14 8.67 13.11
CA LEU A 165 4.30 9.86 13.27
C LEU A 165 2.94 9.51 13.85
N ASP A 166 2.34 10.46 14.60
CA ASP A 166 0.94 10.39 15.01
C ASP A 166 -0.02 10.46 13.82
N ALA A 167 -1.27 10.02 14.02
CA ALA A 167 -2.28 9.90 12.95
C ALA A 167 -2.54 11.22 12.23
N LYS A 168 -2.68 12.34 12.97
CA LYS A 168 -2.95 13.65 12.39
C LYS A 168 -1.81 14.13 11.50
N LEU A 169 -0.58 14.00 12.00
CA LEU A 169 0.63 14.40 11.28
C LEU A 169 0.86 13.50 10.05
N ARG A 170 0.56 12.20 10.15
CA ARG A 170 0.64 11.25 9.04
C ARG A 170 -0.25 11.67 7.87
N VAL A 171 -1.51 12.09 8.14
CA VAL A 171 -2.42 12.61 7.09
C VAL A 171 -1.82 13.83 6.38
N GLN A 172 -1.27 14.78 7.14
CA GLN A 172 -0.65 15.98 6.56
C GLN A 172 0.57 15.62 5.70
N MET A 173 1.42 14.73 6.20
CA MET A 173 2.65 14.34 5.51
C MET A 173 2.40 13.54 4.23
N ARG A 174 1.37 12.70 4.17
CA ARG A 174 0.94 12.04 2.92
C ARG A 174 0.64 13.07 1.84
N ALA A 175 -0.17 14.09 2.16
CA ALA A 175 -0.50 15.15 1.22
C ALA A 175 0.76 15.94 0.78
N GLU A 176 1.71 16.19 1.70
CA GLU A 176 2.96 16.87 1.37
C GLU A 176 3.87 16.04 0.45
N ILE A 177 3.98 14.72 0.69
CA ILE A 177 4.76 13.81 -0.17
C ILE A 177 4.15 13.72 -1.56
N SER A 178 2.82 13.62 -1.67
CA SER A 178 2.13 13.61 -2.97
C SER A 178 2.36 14.91 -3.76
N LYS A 179 2.25 16.08 -3.10
CA LYS A 179 2.58 17.37 -3.73
C LYS A 179 4.04 17.46 -4.12
N LEU A 180 4.92 16.91 -3.30
CA LEU A 180 6.35 16.88 -3.57
C LEU A 180 6.67 16.04 -4.82
N HIS A 181 6.07 14.86 -4.95
CA HIS A 181 6.21 14.03 -6.15
C HIS A 181 5.79 14.79 -7.42
N GLN A 182 4.59 15.41 -7.39
CA GLN A 182 4.11 16.23 -8.51
C GLN A 182 5.07 17.37 -8.88
N LYS A 183 5.68 17.99 -7.87
CA LYS A 183 6.58 19.14 -8.07
C LYS A 183 7.97 18.72 -8.58
N LEU A 184 8.52 17.63 -8.05
CA LEU A 184 9.82 17.10 -8.44
C LEU A 184 9.77 16.36 -9.78
N ASN A 185 8.62 15.77 -10.11
CA ASN A 185 8.40 15.02 -11.34
C ASN A 185 9.50 13.96 -11.56
N THR A 186 9.83 13.21 -10.52
CA THR A 186 10.88 12.17 -10.48
C THR A 186 10.30 10.84 -10.05
N THR A 187 10.97 9.74 -10.41
CA THR A 187 10.56 8.39 -10.00
C THR A 187 10.72 8.22 -8.48
N MET A 188 9.65 7.77 -7.82
CA MET A 188 9.64 7.51 -6.38
C MET A 188 9.23 6.08 -6.08
N ILE A 189 9.96 5.43 -5.16
CA ILE A 189 9.61 4.11 -4.62
C ILE A 189 9.47 4.25 -3.11
N TYR A 190 8.33 3.90 -2.61
CA TYR A 190 7.92 4.07 -1.23
C TYR A 190 7.54 2.72 -0.62
N VAL A 191 8.05 2.43 0.56
CA VAL A 191 7.69 1.23 1.32
C VAL A 191 6.81 1.61 2.48
N THR A 192 5.74 0.87 2.68
CA THR A 192 4.86 1.00 3.85
C THR A 192 4.19 -0.32 4.20
N HIS A 193 3.67 -0.41 5.42
CA HIS A 193 2.69 -1.43 5.83
C HIS A 193 1.26 -0.86 5.94
N ASP A 194 1.10 0.46 5.76
CA ASP A 194 -0.20 1.15 5.81
C ASP A 194 -0.82 1.19 4.41
N GLN A 195 -1.94 0.46 4.25
CA GLN A 195 -2.69 0.42 3.00
C GLN A 195 -3.26 1.78 2.60
N THR A 196 -3.59 2.66 3.57
CA THR A 196 -4.11 3.99 3.27
C THR A 196 -3.05 4.86 2.60
N GLU A 197 -1.79 4.73 3.02
CA GLU A 197 -0.66 5.39 2.36
C GLU A 197 -0.54 4.92 0.92
N ALA A 198 -0.56 3.59 0.68
CA ALA A 198 -0.49 3.02 -0.64
C ALA A 198 -1.64 3.48 -1.54
N MET A 199 -2.88 3.41 -1.04
CA MET A 199 -4.08 3.78 -1.80
C MET A 199 -4.15 5.26 -2.16
N THR A 200 -3.57 6.15 -1.33
CA THR A 200 -3.72 7.60 -1.51
C THR A 200 -2.58 8.27 -2.26
N MET A 201 -1.38 7.67 -2.27
CA MET A 201 -0.19 8.30 -2.85
C MET A 201 0.31 7.64 -4.14
N ALA A 202 0.07 6.33 -4.30
CA ALA A 202 0.66 5.57 -5.40
C ALA A 202 0.03 5.87 -6.77
N THR A 203 0.84 5.90 -7.81
CA THR A 203 0.38 5.69 -9.20
C THR A 203 0.12 4.21 -9.47
N ARG A 204 1.00 3.33 -8.95
CA ARG A 204 0.82 1.88 -8.88
C ARG A 204 1.25 1.33 -7.52
N ILE A 205 0.53 0.32 -7.06
CA ILE A 205 0.82 -0.42 -5.83
C ILE A 205 1.40 -1.78 -6.21
N VAL A 206 2.42 -2.21 -5.49
CA VAL A 206 2.97 -3.56 -5.53
C VAL A 206 2.67 -4.23 -4.19
N ILE A 207 1.79 -5.21 -4.21
CA ILE A 207 1.42 -5.96 -3.00
C ILE A 207 2.31 -7.18 -2.89
N MET A 208 2.97 -7.31 -1.74
CA MET A 208 3.91 -8.39 -1.47
C MET A 208 3.45 -9.27 -0.31
N LYS A 209 3.63 -10.58 -0.45
CA LYS A 209 3.47 -11.57 0.63
C LYS A 209 4.56 -12.63 0.51
N ASP A 210 5.21 -12.98 1.61
CA ASP A 210 6.18 -14.08 1.71
C ASP A 210 7.29 -14.05 0.63
N GLY A 211 7.76 -12.85 0.29
CA GLY A 211 8.80 -12.63 -0.72
C GLY A 211 8.32 -12.66 -2.17
N ILE A 212 7.01 -12.73 -2.40
CA ILE A 212 6.39 -12.84 -3.73
C ILE A 212 5.46 -11.65 -3.97
N VAL A 213 5.48 -11.13 -5.20
CA VAL A 213 4.51 -10.12 -5.66
C VAL A 213 3.16 -10.81 -5.90
N GLN A 214 2.14 -10.37 -5.21
CA GLN A 214 0.77 -10.90 -5.33
C GLN A 214 -0.03 -10.18 -6.41
N GLN A 215 0.13 -8.87 -6.50
CA GLN A 215 -0.51 -8.05 -7.53
C GLN A 215 0.24 -6.72 -7.71
N VAL A 216 0.26 -6.24 -8.95
CA VAL A 216 0.69 -4.89 -9.31
C VAL A 216 -0.43 -4.19 -10.06
N GLY A 217 -0.76 -2.96 -9.68
CA GLY A 217 -1.81 -2.20 -10.37
C GLY A 217 -2.06 -0.82 -9.79
N ALA A 218 -2.86 -0.02 -10.49
CA ALA A 218 -3.36 1.24 -9.95
C ALA A 218 -4.22 0.99 -8.69
N PRO A 219 -4.24 1.90 -7.71
CA PRO A 219 -5.01 1.72 -6.47
C PRO A 219 -6.45 1.24 -6.69
N LYS A 220 -7.18 1.91 -7.59
CA LYS A 220 -8.57 1.55 -7.92
C LYS A 220 -8.69 0.14 -8.52
N THR A 221 -7.75 -0.28 -9.37
CA THR A 221 -7.74 -1.62 -9.96
C THR A 221 -7.50 -2.69 -8.91
N VAL A 222 -6.51 -2.48 -8.03
CA VAL A 222 -6.18 -3.42 -6.95
C VAL A 222 -7.35 -3.58 -5.97
N TYR A 223 -8.06 -2.50 -5.67
CA TYR A 223 -9.21 -2.49 -4.78
C TYR A 223 -10.42 -3.22 -5.38
N ASN A 224 -10.76 -2.89 -6.64
CA ASN A 224 -11.97 -3.38 -7.32
C ASN A 224 -11.76 -4.74 -8.00
N GLN A 225 -10.52 -5.13 -8.26
CA GLN A 225 -10.18 -6.36 -8.97
C GLN A 225 -8.99 -7.05 -8.28
N PRO A 226 -9.17 -7.53 -7.05
CA PRO A 226 -8.12 -8.25 -6.33
C PRO A 226 -7.78 -9.56 -7.05
N ALA A 227 -6.49 -9.87 -7.21
CA ALA A 227 -6.04 -11.07 -7.93
C ALA A 227 -6.32 -12.36 -7.16
N ASN A 228 -6.36 -12.29 -5.83
CA ASN A 228 -6.58 -13.44 -4.95
C ASN A 228 -7.19 -13.00 -3.62
N MET A 229 -7.56 -13.95 -2.77
CA MET A 229 -8.15 -13.70 -1.46
C MET A 229 -7.22 -12.89 -0.55
N PHE A 230 -5.91 -13.12 -0.61
CA PHE A 230 -4.97 -12.34 0.18
C PHE A 230 -5.04 -10.84 -0.16
N VAL A 231 -4.99 -10.48 -1.44
CA VAL A 231 -5.10 -9.07 -1.88
C VAL A 231 -6.45 -8.48 -1.46
N ALA A 232 -7.54 -9.23 -1.64
CA ALA A 232 -8.90 -8.82 -1.29
C ALA A 232 -9.07 -8.53 0.21
N GLY A 233 -8.48 -9.37 1.06
CA GLY A 233 -8.52 -9.22 2.52
C GLY A 233 -7.49 -8.23 3.06
N PHE A 234 -6.36 -8.04 2.34
CA PHE A 234 -5.33 -7.11 2.77
C PHE A 234 -5.66 -5.65 2.41
N ILE A 235 -6.30 -5.41 1.27
CA ILE A 235 -6.65 -4.07 0.79
C ILE A 235 -8.11 -3.75 1.12
N GLY A 236 -8.33 -2.78 1.98
CA GLY A 236 -9.62 -2.32 2.50
C GLY A 236 -9.63 -2.31 4.03
N SER A 237 -10.28 -1.33 4.62
CA SER A 237 -10.49 -1.24 6.08
C SER A 237 -11.93 -0.80 6.33
N PRO A 238 -12.75 -1.70 6.86
CA PRO A 238 -12.48 -3.11 7.18
C PRO A 238 -12.12 -3.99 5.97
N ALA A 239 -11.59 -5.19 6.23
CA ALA A 239 -11.27 -6.18 5.21
C ALA A 239 -12.53 -6.70 4.49
N MET A 240 -12.36 -7.30 3.31
CA MET A 240 -13.44 -7.98 2.59
C MET A 240 -13.98 -9.15 3.42
N ASN A 241 -15.30 -9.28 3.47
CA ASN A 241 -15.96 -10.47 4.03
C ASN A 241 -15.81 -11.66 3.08
N PHE A 242 -15.54 -12.85 3.62
CA PHE A 242 -15.44 -14.08 2.85
C PHE A 242 -16.43 -15.11 3.34
N ILE A 243 -17.21 -15.69 2.42
CA ILE A 243 -18.21 -16.73 2.70
C ILE A 243 -17.91 -17.93 1.80
N ARG A 244 -17.70 -19.10 2.39
CA ARG A 244 -17.53 -20.36 1.64
C ARG A 244 -18.88 -20.94 1.26
N GLY A 245 -19.00 -21.42 0.02
CA GLY A 245 -20.23 -22.02 -0.50
C GLY A 245 -20.03 -22.70 -1.83
N THR A 246 -21.12 -22.95 -2.51
CA THR A 246 -21.17 -23.55 -3.86
C THR A 246 -22.16 -22.79 -4.73
N ILE A 247 -22.14 -23.05 -6.04
CA ILE A 247 -23.10 -22.48 -6.97
C ILE A 247 -24.09 -23.58 -7.35
N ASP A 248 -25.38 -23.30 -7.13
CA ASP A 248 -26.49 -24.13 -7.55
C ASP A 248 -27.45 -23.31 -8.42
N GLY A 249 -27.52 -23.67 -9.69
CA GLY A 249 -28.27 -22.91 -10.70
C GLY A 249 -27.70 -21.50 -10.89
N ASP A 250 -28.49 -20.50 -10.55
CA ASP A 250 -28.16 -19.08 -10.58
C ASP A 250 -27.86 -18.49 -9.20
N LYS A 251 -27.68 -19.35 -8.17
CA LYS A 251 -27.52 -18.90 -6.79
C LYS A 251 -26.19 -19.35 -6.19
N PHE A 252 -25.61 -18.48 -5.37
CA PHE A 252 -24.61 -18.83 -4.39
C PHE A 252 -25.29 -19.41 -3.15
N VAL A 253 -24.92 -20.60 -2.75
CA VAL A 253 -25.62 -21.37 -1.70
C VAL A 253 -24.63 -21.79 -0.63
N THR A 254 -25.04 -21.60 0.62
CA THR A 254 -24.45 -22.21 1.81
C THR A 254 -25.54 -23.01 2.55
N GLU A 255 -25.25 -23.57 3.72
CA GLU A 255 -26.29 -24.22 4.55
C GLU A 255 -27.43 -23.26 4.92
N THR A 256 -27.15 -21.98 5.03
CA THR A 256 -28.07 -20.96 5.58
C THR A 256 -28.35 -19.78 4.66
N LEU A 257 -27.57 -19.62 3.57
CA LEU A 257 -27.67 -18.49 2.65
C LEU A 257 -28.02 -18.96 1.24
N LYS A 258 -28.86 -18.16 0.58
CA LYS A 258 -29.14 -18.30 -0.87
C LYS A 258 -29.16 -16.90 -1.47
N LEU A 259 -28.18 -16.57 -2.30
CA LEU A 259 -28.02 -15.27 -2.94
C LEU A 259 -28.03 -15.40 -4.45
N THR A 260 -28.88 -14.66 -5.12
CA THR A 260 -28.99 -14.65 -6.59
C THR A 260 -27.74 -13.97 -7.18
N ILE A 261 -27.08 -14.65 -8.11
CA ILE A 261 -25.87 -14.17 -8.79
C ILE A 261 -26.27 -13.42 -10.05
N PRO A 262 -25.77 -12.20 -10.30
CA PRO A 262 -25.99 -11.50 -11.56
C PRO A 262 -25.54 -12.32 -12.78
N GLU A 263 -26.29 -12.23 -13.88
CA GLU A 263 -26.08 -13.04 -15.09
C GLU A 263 -24.66 -12.94 -15.65
N GLU A 264 -24.07 -11.74 -15.65
CA GLU A 264 -22.69 -11.51 -16.11
C GLU A 264 -21.66 -12.31 -15.31
N LYS A 265 -21.79 -12.32 -13.98
CA LYS A 265 -20.89 -13.10 -13.09
C LYS A 265 -21.15 -14.60 -13.22
N LEU A 266 -22.39 -15.01 -13.34
CA LEU A 266 -22.75 -16.38 -13.53
C LEU A 266 -22.18 -16.96 -14.84
N ALA A 267 -22.17 -16.17 -15.92
CA ALA A 267 -21.54 -16.55 -17.18
C ALA A 267 -20.04 -16.84 -17.04
N VAL A 268 -19.32 -15.98 -16.30
CA VAL A 268 -17.90 -16.18 -16.01
C VAL A 268 -17.67 -17.49 -15.21
N LEU A 269 -18.45 -17.69 -14.15
CA LEU A 269 -18.37 -18.90 -13.30
C LEU A 269 -18.64 -20.19 -14.09
N LYS A 270 -19.58 -20.15 -15.03
CA LYS A 270 -19.86 -21.26 -15.95
C LYS A 270 -18.69 -21.52 -16.89
N THR A 271 -18.14 -20.48 -17.49
CA THR A 271 -17.03 -20.59 -18.44
C THR A 271 -15.77 -21.14 -17.76
N GLN A 272 -15.53 -20.78 -16.51
CA GLN A 272 -14.40 -21.27 -15.71
C GLN A 272 -14.65 -22.65 -15.07
N GLY A 273 -15.80 -23.26 -15.32
CA GLY A 273 -16.15 -24.59 -14.80
C GLY A 273 -16.25 -24.64 -13.28
N SER A 274 -16.72 -23.55 -12.67
CA SER A 274 -16.81 -23.40 -11.21
C SER A 274 -18.15 -23.83 -10.62
N LEU A 275 -19.10 -24.30 -11.46
CA LEU A 275 -20.38 -24.83 -10.97
C LEU A 275 -20.17 -26.08 -10.13
N HIS A 276 -20.91 -26.18 -9.04
CA HIS A 276 -20.87 -27.30 -8.06
C HIS A 276 -19.53 -27.55 -7.39
N LYS A 277 -18.53 -26.66 -7.60
CA LYS A 277 -17.26 -26.71 -6.89
C LYS A 277 -17.31 -25.82 -5.64
N PRO A 278 -16.49 -26.14 -4.62
CA PRO A 278 -16.29 -25.22 -3.50
C PRO A 278 -15.71 -23.89 -4.00
N ILE A 279 -16.36 -22.80 -3.68
CA ILE A 279 -15.90 -21.43 -3.98
C ILE A 279 -15.99 -20.54 -2.74
N VAL A 280 -15.28 -19.42 -2.77
CA VAL A 280 -15.40 -18.40 -1.76
C VAL A 280 -15.97 -17.15 -2.40
N MET A 281 -17.10 -16.67 -1.88
CA MET A 281 -17.63 -15.36 -2.22
C MET A 281 -16.98 -14.31 -1.33
N GLY A 282 -16.45 -13.27 -1.94
CA GLY A 282 -15.93 -12.08 -1.27
C GLY A 282 -16.85 -10.89 -1.51
N ILE A 283 -17.21 -10.17 -0.46
CA ILE A 283 -17.98 -8.93 -0.55
C ILE A 283 -17.47 -7.90 0.45
N ARG A 284 -17.36 -6.64 0.02
CA ARG A 284 -16.84 -5.60 0.89
C ARG A 284 -17.88 -5.14 1.90
N PRO A 285 -17.47 -4.65 3.09
CA PRO A 285 -18.40 -4.14 4.10
C PRO A 285 -19.32 -3.03 3.60
N GLU A 286 -18.86 -2.18 2.70
CA GLU A 286 -19.65 -1.10 2.08
C GLU A 286 -20.65 -1.55 1.00
N ASP A 287 -20.49 -2.77 0.50
CA ASP A 287 -21.39 -3.38 -0.50
C ASP A 287 -22.44 -4.29 0.16
N ILE A 288 -22.49 -4.30 1.49
CA ILE A 288 -23.59 -4.89 2.29
C ILE A 288 -24.35 -3.73 2.95
N HIS A 289 -25.60 -3.56 2.59
CA HIS A 289 -26.39 -2.42 3.04
C HIS A 289 -27.38 -2.84 4.16
N PRO A 290 -27.55 -2.03 5.22
CA PRO A 290 -28.47 -2.34 6.32
C PRO A 290 -29.94 -2.07 5.99
N ASP A 291 -30.27 -1.83 4.71
CA ASP A 291 -31.60 -1.54 4.23
C ASP A 291 -32.05 -2.61 3.23
N ALA A 292 -33.28 -3.10 3.40
CA ALA A 292 -33.88 -4.10 2.50
C ALA A 292 -34.06 -3.55 1.07
N GLN A 293 -33.73 -4.40 0.08
CA GLN A 293 -33.96 -4.17 -1.32
C GLN A 293 -34.92 -5.25 -1.88
N GLU A 294 -35.06 -5.34 -3.21
CA GLU A 294 -35.98 -6.32 -3.82
C GLU A 294 -35.48 -7.76 -3.63
N GLU A 295 -34.14 -8.00 -3.73
CA GLU A 295 -33.55 -9.33 -3.64
C GLU A 295 -32.36 -9.37 -2.66
N ASN A 296 -31.85 -10.58 -2.41
CA ASN A 296 -30.63 -10.82 -1.61
C ASN A 296 -30.65 -10.21 -0.20
N ASN A 297 -31.84 -10.19 0.42
CA ASN A 297 -32.05 -9.72 1.78
C ASN A 297 -31.94 -10.87 2.77
N ILE A 298 -31.22 -10.61 3.87
CA ILE A 298 -31.00 -11.61 4.92
C ILE A 298 -31.15 -10.96 6.28
N SER A 299 -31.77 -11.67 7.22
CA SER A 299 -31.83 -11.26 8.61
C SER A 299 -30.47 -11.52 9.28
N ALA A 300 -29.91 -10.50 9.88
CA ALA A 300 -28.64 -10.54 10.59
C ALA A 300 -28.81 -10.03 12.00
N LYS A 301 -28.12 -10.63 12.97
CA LYS A 301 -28.07 -10.17 14.36
C LYS A 301 -26.79 -9.37 14.57
N ILE A 302 -26.90 -8.16 15.09
CA ILE A 302 -25.74 -7.32 15.44
C ILE A 302 -25.10 -7.87 16.72
N SER A 303 -23.83 -8.26 16.64
CA SER A 303 -23.02 -8.65 17.79
C SER A 303 -22.37 -7.44 18.45
N VAL A 304 -21.82 -6.53 17.64
CA VAL A 304 -21.17 -5.27 18.07
C VAL A 304 -21.52 -4.18 17.07
N ALA A 305 -21.78 -2.97 17.57
CA ALA A 305 -21.95 -1.76 16.75
C ALA A 305 -20.91 -0.72 17.20
N GLU A 306 -19.96 -0.41 16.32
CA GLU A 306 -18.88 0.56 16.56
C GLU A 306 -19.13 1.85 15.78
N LEU A 307 -19.41 2.95 16.46
CA LEU A 307 -19.49 4.27 15.83
C LEU A 307 -18.09 4.86 15.65
N THR A 308 -17.65 5.03 14.40
CA THR A 308 -16.35 5.63 14.05
C THR A 308 -16.44 7.14 13.76
N GLY A 309 -17.58 7.76 14.03
CA GLY A 309 -17.90 9.16 13.80
C GLY A 309 -18.90 9.34 12.66
N ALA A 310 -18.52 9.19 11.42
CA ALA A 310 -19.41 9.31 10.26
C ALA A 310 -20.14 8.01 9.89
N GLU A 311 -19.70 6.89 10.44
CA GLU A 311 -20.14 5.55 10.03
C GLU A 311 -20.16 4.59 11.21
N PHE A 312 -21.04 3.58 11.12
CA PHE A 312 -21.02 2.39 11.97
C PHE A 312 -20.31 1.23 11.28
N MET A 313 -19.48 0.51 12.04
CA MET A 313 -19.04 -0.84 11.68
C MET A 313 -19.90 -1.82 12.48
N LEU A 314 -20.78 -2.53 11.79
CA LEU A 314 -21.68 -3.51 12.39
C LEU A 314 -21.09 -4.90 12.22
N TYR A 315 -20.67 -5.51 13.31
CA TYR A 315 -20.26 -6.91 13.32
C TYR A 315 -21.53 -7.74 13.48
N THR A 316 -21.86 -8.53 12.49
CA THR A 316 -23.12 -9.27 12.41
C THR A 316 -22.86 -10.76 12.26
N THR A 317 -23.80 -11.57 12.75
CA THR A 317 -23.79 -13.01 12.53
C THR A 317 -24.94 -13.38 11.61
N VAL A 318 -24.60 -14.05 10.51
CA VAL A 318 -25.55 -14.53 9.50
C VAL A 318 -25.26 -15.99 9.23
N GLY A 319 -26.19 -16.88 9.60
CA GLY A 319 -26.06 -18.31 9.33
C GLY A 319 -24.75 -18.93 9.83
N GLY A 320 -24.22 -18.47 10.95
CA GLY A 320 -22.95 -18.92 11.51
C GLY A 320 -21.71 -18.21 10.94
N HIS A 321 -21.86 -17.32 9.95
CA HIS A 321 -20.78 -16.50 9.43
C HIS A 321 -20.73 -15.12 10.14
N GLU A 322 -19.55 -14.72 10.55
CA GLU A 322 -19.32 -13.35 11.05
C GLU A 322 -19.04 -12.44 9.85
N LEU A 323 -19.80 -11.35 9.76
CA LEU A 323 -19.69 -10.37 8.69
C LEU A 323 -19.58 -8.97 9.27
N VAL A 324 -18.77 -8.13 8.62
CA VAL A 324 -18.71 -6.69 8.91
C VAL A 324 -19.56 -5.96 7.88
N VAL A 325 -20.50 -5.15 8.33
CA VAL A 325 -21.35 -4.29 7.50
C VAL A 325 -21.02 -2.85 7.80
N ARG A 326 -20.83 -2.04 6.76
CA ARG A 326 -20.59 -0.60 6.91
C ARG A 326 -21.89 0.16 6.71
N ALA A 327 -22.34 0.86 7.75
CA ALA A 327 -23.59 1.61 7.75
C ALA A 327 -23.35 3.11 8.00
N GLY A 328 -24.20 3.96 7.46
CA GLY A 328 -24.15 5.40 7.75
C GLY A 328 -24.59 5.70 9.18
N ALA A 329 -24.04 6.79 9.77
CA ALA A 329 -24.34 7.22 11.13
C ALA A 329 -25.70 7.94 11.29
N LEU A 330 -26.59 7.87 10.29
CA LEU A 330 -27.93 8.47 10.36
C LEU A 330 -28.88 7.66 11.23
N ASN A 331 -28.68 6.36 11.34
CA ASN A 331 -29.44 5.46 12.17
C ASN A 331 -28.62 5.05 13.40
N ASP A 332 -29.29 4.81 14.52
CA ASP A 332 -28.66 4.23 15.70
C ASP A 332 -28.76 2.70 15.61
N TYR A 333 -27.64 2.02 15.86
CA TYR A 333 -27.56 0.56 15.87
C TYR A 333 -27.03 0.07 17.21
N HIS A 334 -27.64 -1.00 17.73
CA HIS A 334 -27.29 -1.55 19.06
C HIS A 334 -26.97 -3.05 18.98
N ALA A 335 -26.06 -3.49 19.82
CA ALA A 335 -25.77 -4.91 19.97
C ALA A 335 -27.03 -5.68 20.43
N GLY A 336 -27.27 -6.83 19.83
CA GLY A 336 -28.43 -7.68 20.06
C GLY A 336 -29.60 -7.43 19.12
N GLU A 337 -29.63 -6.34 18.39
CA GLU A 337 -30.69 -6.05 17.41
C GLU A 337 -30.61 -6.98 16.20
N ASN A 338 -31.79 -7.29 15.64
CA ASN A 338 -31.91 -7.93 14.34
C ASN A 338 -32.16 -6.87 13.29
N ILE A 339 -31.37 -6.90 12.22
CA ILE A 339 -31.51 -6.03 11.06
C ILE A 339 -31.69 -6.86 9.80
N THR A 340 -32.28 -6.28 8.78
CA THR A 340 -32.25 -6.86 7.43
C THR A 340 -31.08 -6.23 6.68
N ILE A 341 -30.17 -7.05 6.18
CA ILE A 341 -29.05 -6.62 5.34
C ILE A 341 -29.28 -7.11 3.91
N HIS A 342 -28.90 -6.26 2.96
CA HIS A 342 -28.92 -6.55 1.52
C HIS A 342 -27.49 -6.72 1.01
N PHE A 343 -27.23 -7.78 0.24
CA PHE A 343 -25.97 -8.03 -0.45
C PHE A 343 -26.01 -7.47 -1.87
N ASP A 344 -25.24 -6.44 -2.19
CA ASP A 344 -25.05 -5.99 -3.57
C ASP A 344 -24.19 -7.00 -4.34
N MET A 345 -24.84 -8.03 -4.90
CA MET A 345 -24.19 -9.10 -5.63
C MET A 345 -23.51 -8.64 -6.93
N THR A 346 -23.78 -7.42 -7.40
CA THR A 346 -23.06 -6.84 -8.54
C THR A 346 -21.62 -6.51 -8.18
N LYS A 347 -21.32 -6.32 -6.90
CA LYS A 347 -20.00 -5.97 -6.35
C LYS A 347 -19.23 -7.17 -5.76
N CYS A 348 -19.89 -8.33 -5.61
CA CYS A 348 -19.21 -9.49 -5.06
C CYS A 348 -18.10 -10.01 -5.97
N HIS A 349 -17.15 -10.70 -5.37
CA HIS A 349 -16.06 -11.41 -6.03
C HIS A 349 -16.18 -12.91 -5.75
N PHE A 350 -15.67 -13.72 -6.67
CA PHE A 350 -15.60 -15.16 -6.46
C PHE A 350 -14.14 -15.62 -6.56
N PHE A 351 -13.76 -16.50 -5.66
CA PHE A 351 -12.42 -17.07 -5.57
C PHE A 351 -12.53 -18.61 -5.56
N ASP A 352 -11.59 -19.25 -6.20
CA ASP A 352 -11.43 -20.71 -6.09
C ASP A 352 -11.02 -21.06 -4.64
N ALA A 353 -11.69 -22.03 -4.04
CA ALA A 353 -11.51 -22.34 -2.61
C ALA A 353 -10.17 -23.03 -2.28
N GLU A 354 -9.49 -23.62 -3.27
CA GLU A 354 -8.20 -24.32 -3.10
C GLU A 354 -7.02 -23.40 -3.42
N THR A 355 -7.09 -22.70 -4.56
CA THR A 355 -5.99 -21.85 -5.04
C THR A 355 -6.06 -20.42 -4.52
N GLU A 356 -7.20 -20.02 -3.95
CA GLU A 356 -7.52 -18.66 -3.52
C GLU A 356 -7.48 -17.60 -4.65
N ILE A 357 -7.33 -18.01 -5.91
CA ILE A 357 -7.25 -17.12 -7.06
C ILE A 357 -8.66 -16.62 -7.43
N ALA A 358 -8.76 -15.36 -7.83
CA ALA A 358 -10.01 -14.75 -8.27
C ALA A 358 -10.51 -15.38 -9.58
N ILE A 359 -11.79 -15.75 -9.61
CA ILE A 359 -12.49 -16.26 -10.79
C ILE A 359 -13.03 -15.04 -11.57
N ARG A 360 -12.50 -14.82 -12.77
CA ARG A 360 -12.79 -13.64 -13.61
C ARG A 360 -13.09 -14.02 -15.05
#